data_cabbe95986ea6b255873493d722e7076
#
_entry.id   cabbe95986ea6b255873493d722e7076
#
_cell.length_a   1.000
_cell.length_b   1.000
_cell.length_c   1.000
_cell.angle_alpha   90.00
_cell.angle_beta   90.00
_cell.angle_gamma   90.00
#
_symmetry.space_group_name_H-M   'P 1'
#
loop_
_entity.id
_entity.type
_entity.pdbx_description
1 polymer ?
#
loop_
_entity_poly.entity_id
_entity_poly.type
_entity_poly.pdbx_seq_one_letter_code
_entity_poly.pdbx_strand_id
1 'polypeptide(L)'
;MSQQGANAGARVDGTVAAAFPLALLESVRSHDRPGEILEDEDLSVSLPRRLGLTGVVETQIHRYSTANRNGSRVPLGEALGLFRLVMRRPDAEAILRETGQRLARWRFRHTPDLWRAILHRGPAALAMRSARRASASALKSLHAGSAITATKPFAVAVADCVTARLEESGPSCTMFTGMMEELLLLHTGREHRLVHSRCIGHGSSVCEWELAPEG
;
A
#
# COMPACT_ATOMS: atom_id res chain seq x y z
N MET A 1 -35.55 -20.18 -16.97
CA MET A 1 -34.44 -21.11 -16.76
C MET A 1 -33.20 -20.30 -16.38
N SER A 2 -32.89 -20.39 -15.12
CA SER A 2 -31.91 -19.56 -14.40
C SER A 2 -30.49 -20.00 -14.70
N GLN A 3 -29.64 -19.10 -15.14
CA GLN A 3 -28.18 -19.27 -15.05
C GLN A 3 -27.63 -18.32 -13.99
N GLN A 4 -27.86 -18.68 -12.74
CA GLN A 4 -27.04 -18.30 -11.61
C GLN A 4 -26.01 -19.44 -11.43
N GLY A 5 -24.77 -19.18 -11.62
CA GLY A 5 -23.75 -20.19 -11.36
C GLY A 5 -22.35 -19.71 -11.70
N ALA A 6 -21.57 -19.52 -10.64
CA ALA A 6 -20.12 -19.60 -10.65
C ALA A 6 -19.34 -18.35 -11.07
N ASN A 7 -19.35 -17.35 -10.23
CA ASN A 7 -18.15 -16.51 -10.06
C ASN A 7 -17.33 -17.07 -8.86
N ALA A 8 -16.96 -18.34 -8.99
CA ALA A 8 -15.99 -18.98 -8.08
C ALA A 8 -14.61 -18.40 -8.38
N GLY A 9 -14.07 -17.67 -7.42
CA GLY A 9 -12.79 -17.02 -7.35
C GLY A 9 -11.78 -17.40 -8.44
N ALA A 10 -11.62 -16.57 -9.45
CA ALA A 10 -10.48 -16.66 -10.34
C ALA A 10 -9.23 -16.68 -9.46
N ARG A 11 -8.46 -17.78 -9.49
CA ARG A 11 -7.16 -17.85 -8.83
C ARG A 11 -6.32 -16.73 -9.42
N VAL A 12 -6.03 -15.73 -8.60
CA VAL A 12 -5.11 -14.67 -8.97
C VAL A 12 -3.72 -15.29 -8.84
N ASP A 13 -3.22 -15.82 -9.95
CA ASP A 13 -1.88 -16.40 -10.02
C ASP A 13 -0.85 -15.29 -9.89
N GLY A 14 0.24 -15.60 -9.19
CA GLY A 14 1.33 -14.66 -8.99
C GLY A 14 1.76 -14.54 -7.53
N THR A 15 2.82 -13.78 -7.34
CA THR A 15 3.38 -13.51 -6.02
C THR A 15 3.60 -12.01 -5.83
N VAL A 16 3.56 -11.57 -4.56
CA VAL A 16 3.84 -10.18 -4.17
C VAL A 16 4.91 -10.16 -3.07
N ALA A 17 5.61 -9.03 -2.92
CA ALA A 17 6.58 -8.86 -1.84
C ALA A 17 5.88 -9.02 -0.48
N ALA A 18 6.49 -9.79 0.45
CA ALA A 18 5.95 -10.02 1.79
C ALA A 18 5.79 -8.73 2.61
N ALA A 19 6.49 -7.66 2.23
CA ALA A 19 6.32 -6.32 2.78
C ALA A 19 4.87 -5.81 2.69
N PHE A 20 4.13 -6.19 1.63
CA PHE A 20 2.76 -5.70 1.43
C PHE A 20 1.78 -6.24 2.50
N PRO A 21 1.56 -7.55 2.65
CA PRO A 21 0.67 -8.05 3.69
C PRO A 21 1.19 -7.72 5.11
N LEU A 22 2.50 -7.62 5.32
CA LEU A 22 3.07 -7.18 6.58
C LEU A 22 2.65 -5.74 6.91
N ALA A 23 2.87 -4.79 6.00
CA ALA A 23 2.49 -3.39 6.19
C ALA A 23 0.99 -3.24 6.42
N LEU A 24 0.16 -4.03 5.72
CA LEU A 24 -1.29 -4.03 5.89
C LEU A 24 -1.69 -4.46 7.31
N LEU A 25 -1.17 -5.57 7.80
CA LEU A 25 -1.48 -6.05 9.15
C LEU A 25 -0.94 -5.12 10.25
N GLU A 26 0.25 -4.53 10.05
CA GLU A 26 0.80 -3.54 10.98
C GLU A 26 -0.04 -2.26 11.02
N SER A 27 -0.61 -1.83 9.88
CA SER A 27 -1.51 -0.68 9.83
C SER A 27 -2.83 -0.99 10.51
N VAL A 28 -3.42 -2.16 10.29
CA VAL A 28 -4.59 -2.60 11.06
C VAL A 28 -4.30 -2.55 12.55
N ARG A 29 -3.19 -3.14 12.99
CA ARG A 29 -2.80 -3.15 14.41
C ARG A 29 -2.61 -1.75 14.98
N SER A 30 -2.13 -0.76 14.20
CA SER A 30 -1.97 0.60 14.69
C SER A 30 -3.31 1.33 14.84
N HIS A 31 -4.28 1.04 13.98
CA HIS A 31 -5.64 1.59 14.07
C HIS A 31 -6.50 0.91 15.13
N ASP A 32 -6.24 -0.37 15.43
CA ASP A 32 -6.97 -1.12 16.45
C ASP A 32 -6.47 -0.87 17.89
N ARG A 33 -5.51 0.03 18.08
CA ARG A 33 -5.07 0.39 19.44
C ARG A 33 -6.17 1.18 20.13
N PRO A 34 -6.59 0.80 21.36
CA PRO A 34 -7.55 1.58 22.11
C PRO A 34 -6.96 2.95 22.42
N GLY A 35 -7.75 4.02 22.17
CA GLY A 35 -7.35 5.41 22.44
C GLY A 35 -7.22 5.73 23.93
N GLU A 36 -7.87 4.95 24.80
CA GLU A 36 -7.82 5.07 26.26
C GLU A 36 -7.39 3.74 26.88
N ILE A 37 -6.36 3.82 27.71
CA ILE A 37 -5.91 2.74 28.58
C ILE A 37 -6.55 2.99 29.94
N LEU A 38 -7.38 2.08 30.43
CA LEU A 38 -7.89 2.12 31.79
C LEU A 38 -6.74 1.80 32.76
N GLU A 39 -6.56 2.61 33.79
CA GLU A 39 -5.41 2.57 34.72
C GLU A 39 -5.19 1.18 35.39
N ASP A 40 -6.24 0.35 35.48
CA ASP A 40 -6.19 -0.97 36.10
C ASP A 40 -6.18 -2.14 35.07
N GLU A 41 -5.95 -1.87 33.79
CA GLU A 41 -6.06 -2.89 32.76
C GLU A 41 -4.72 -3.58 32.48
N ASP A 42 -4.64 -4.90 32.68
CA ASP A 42 -3.50 -5.69 32.24
C ASP A 42 -3.50 -5.80 30.71
N LEU A 43 -2.75 -4.89 30.08
CA LEU A 43 -2.65 -4.76 28.62
C LEU A 43 -2.11 -6.01 27.94
N SER A 44 -1.35 -6.83 28.66
CA SER A 44 -0.78 -8.06 28.08
C SER A 44 -1.85 -9.11 27.80
N VAL A 45 -2.95 -9.06 28.56
CA VAL A 45 -4.07 -10.03 28.47
C VAL A 45 -5.29 -9.45 27.77
N SER A 46 -5.59 -8.16 28.02
CA SER A 46 -6.82 -7.54 27.51
C SER A 46 -6.70 -7.05 26.08
N LEU A 47 -5.54 -6.54 25.68
CA LEU A 47 -5.28 -6.06 24.32
C LEU A 47 -5.49 -7.15 23.26
N PRO A 48 -4.93 -8.35 23.36
CA PRO A 48 -5.16 -9.41 22.38
C PRO A 48 -6.61 -9.81 22.26
N ARG A 49 -7.37 -9.78 23.36
CA ARG A 49 -8.80 -10.13 23.38
C ARG A 49 -9.70 -9.04 22.79
N ARG A 50 -9.46 -7.77 23.13
CA ARG A 50 -10.25 -6.63 22.63
C ARG A 50 -10.03 -6.38 21.14
N LEU A 51 -8.82 -6.61 20.66
CA LEU A 51 -8.45 -6.36 19.26
C LEU A 51 -8.77 -7.54 18.33
N GLY A 52 -9.36 -8.63 18.84
CA GLY A 52 -9.52 -9.85 18.05
C GLY A 52 -8.19 -10.35 17.49
N LEU A 53 -7.07 -9.83 17.99
CA LEU A 53 -5.72 -10.27 17.69
C LEU A 53 -5.50 -11.61 18.40
N THR A 54 -6.24 -12.59 17.93
CA THR A 54 -5.98 -13.98 18.28
C THR A 54 -4.54 -14.28 17.87
N GLY A 55 -3.88 -15.23 18.51
CA GLY A 55 -2.50 -15.62 18.16
C GLY A 55 -2.27 -15.91 16.67
N VAL A 56 -3.34 -15.98 15.88
CA VAL A 56 -3.33 -16.11 14.42
C VAL A 56 -2.78 -14.83 13.73
N VAL A 57 -3.21 -13.63 14.12
CA VAL A 57 -2.73 -12.39 13.50
C VAL A 57 -1.27 -12.14 13.85
N GLU A 58 -0.87 -12.36 15.10
CA GLU A 58 0.54 -12.26 15.50
C GLU A 58 1.42 -13.28 14.77
N THR A 59 0.94 -14.50 14.62
CA THR A 59 1.63 -15.55 13.85
C THR A 59 1.78 -15.12 12.39
N GLN A 60 0.77 -14.52 11.79
CA GLN A 60 0.84 -14.01 10.42
C GLN A 60 1.84 -12.83 10.29
N ILE A 61 1.79 -11.87 11.22
CA ILE A 61 2.76 -10.76 11.24
C ILE A 61 4.19 -11.31 11.36
N HIS A 62 4.42 -12.28 12.26
CA HIS A 62 5.74 -12.91 12.42
C HIS A 62 6.18 -13.62 11.13
N ARG A 63 5.29 -14.38 10.50
CA ARG A 63 5.54 -15.09 9.23
C ARG A 63 5.93 -14.10 8.11
N TYR A 64 5.15 -13.03 7.92
CA TYR A 64 5.44 -12.04 6.89
C TYR A 64 6.67 -11.21 7.21
N SER A 65 6.93 -10.90 8.48
CA SER A 65 8.16 -10.22 8.91
C SER A 65 9.40 -11.05 8.59
N THR A 66 9.36 -12.36 8.85
CA THR A 66 10.45 -13.29 8.52
C THR A 66 10.62 -13.40 7.00
N ALA A 67 9.53 -13.58 6.25
CA ALA A 67 9.56 -13.63 4.79
C ALA A 67 10.13 -12.33 4.18
N ASN A 68 9.72 -11.17 4.74
CA ASN A 68 10.21 -9.87 4.28
C ASN A 68 11.71 -9.67 4.54
N ARG A 69 12.22 -10.09 5.71
CA ARG A 69 13.67 -10.06 6.01
C ARG A 69 14.48 -10.91 5.05
N ASN A 70 13.93 -12.04 4.63
CA ASN A 70 14.55 -12.97 3.69
C ASN A 70 14.36 -12.55 2.22
N GLY A 71 13.72 -11.42 1.93
CA GLY A 71 13.40 -10.99 0.57
C GLY A 71 12.40 -11.91 -0.16
N SER A 72 11.67 -12.74 0.59
CA SER A 72 10.75 -13.72 0.03
C SER A 72 9.47 -13.06 -0.48
N ARG A 73 8.84 -13.74 -1.42
CA ARG A 73 7.52 -13.35 -1.95
C ARG A 73 6.45 -14.30 -1.41
N VAL A 74 5.21 -13.80 -1.35
CA VAL A 74 4.04 -14.56 -0.88
C VAL A 74 3.00 -14.65 -1.99
N PRO A 75 2.08 -15.65 -1.95
CA PRO A 75 1.02 -15.76 -2.94
C PRO A 75 0.17 -14.48 -2.99
N LEU A 76 -0.05 -13.95 -4.18
CA LEU A 76 -0.85 -12.73 -4.38
C LEU A 76 -2.28 -12.92 -3.87
N GLY A 77 -2.90 -14.07 -4.12
CA GLY A 77 -4.26 -14.38 -3.65
C GLY A 77 -4.41 -14.30 -2.14
N GLU A 78 -3.38 -14.70 -1.37
CA GLU A 78 -3.37 -14.59 0.09
C GLU A 78 -3.34 -13.10 0.52
N ALA A 79 -2.45 -12.32 -0.06
CA ALA A 79 -2.33 -10.89 0.23
C ALA A 79 -3.62 -10.12 -0.13
N LEU A 80 -4.24 -10.46 -1.26
CA LEU A 80 -5.52 -9.87 -1.67
C LEU A 80 -6.69 -10.33 -0.80
N GLY A 81 -6.63 -11.53 -0.25
CA GLY A 81 -7.60 -12.01 0.76
C GLY A 81 -7.60 -11.12 2.00
N LEU A 82 -6.42 -10.80 2.54
CA LEU A 82 -6.28 -9.86 3.65
C LEU A 82 -6.76 -8.44 3.27
N PHE A 83 -6.41 -7.99 2.08
CA PHE A 83 -6.83 -6.69 1.59
C PHE A 83 -8.37 -6.58 1.54
N ARG A 84 -9.07 -7.60 1.02
CA ARG A 84 -10.55 -7.65 1.01
C ARG A 84 -11.17 -7.59 2.41
N LEU A 85 -10.53 -8.20 3.40
CA LEU A 85 -11.00 -8.12 4.80
C LEU A 85 -10.89 -6.70 5.33
N VAL A 86 -9.80 -6.01 5.06
CA VAL A 86 -9.61 -4.61 5.45
C VAL A 86 -10.62 -3.70 4.75
N MET A 87 -10.91 -3.92 3.46
CA MET A 87 -11.88 -3.13 2.69
C MET A 87 -13.30 -3.12 3.28
N ARG A 88 -13.65 -4.11 4.10
CA ARG A 88 -14.96 -4.18 4.78
C ARG A 88 -15.04 -3.32 6.05
N ARG A 89 -13.94 -2.73 6.46
CA ARG A 89 -13.87 -1.91 7.67
C ARG A 89 -14.31 -0.48 7.40
N PRO A 90 -14.96 0.20 8.35
CA PRO A 90 -15.35 1.61 8.19
C PRO A 90 -14.14 2.55 8.09
N ASP A 91 -12.98 2.16 8.63
CA ASP A 91 -11.72 2.88 8.63
C ASP A 91 -10.74 2.40 7.54
N ALA A 92 -11.24 1.64 6.56
CA ALA A 92 -10.43 1.03 5.49
C ALA A 92 -9.53 2.05 4.76
N GLU A 93 -10.06 3.22 4.44
CA GLU A 93 -9.30 4.26 3.72
C GLU A 93 -8.07 4.71 4.51
N ALA A 94 -8.22 4.98 5.80
CA ALA A 94 -7.13 5.40 6.67
C ALA A 94 -6.07 4.30 6.81
N ILE A 95 -6.50 3.05 7.02
CA ILE A 95 -5.60 1.89 7.10
C ILE A 95 -4.83 1.70 5.79
N LEU A 96 -5.50 1.79 4.65
CA LEU A 96 -4.85 1.61 3.34
C LEU A 96 -3.87 2.73 3.03
N ARG A 97 -4.21 3.97 3.35
CA ARG A 97 -3.29 5.12 3.21
C ARG A 97 -2.03 4.89 4.06
N GLU A 98 -2.19 4.52 5.32
CA GLU A 98 -1.05 4.21 6.20
C GLU A 98 -0.23 3.03 5.68
N THR A 99 -0.89 1.98 5.17
CA THR A 99 -0.20 0.85 4.54
C THR A 99 0.72 1.32 3.42
N GLY A 100 0.24 2.20 2.55
CA GLY A 100 1.03 2.80 1.49
C GLY A 100 2.22 3.58 2.02
N GLN A 101 2.03 4.42 3.03
CA GLN A 101 3.09 5.19 3.67
C GLN A 101 4.16 4.28 4.30
N ARG A 102 3.76 3.19 4.97
CA ARG A 102 4.69 2.20 5.55
C ARG A 102 5.55 1.54 4.48
N LEU A 103 4.94 1.14 3.35
CA LEU A 103 5.66 0.59 2.21
C LEU A 103 6.69 1.58 1.63
N ALA A 104 6.32 2.86 1.52
CA ALA A 104 7.21 3.92 1.06
C ALA A 104 8.41 4.11 1.99
N ARG A 105 8.16 4.23 3.30
CA ARG A 105 9.20 4.37 4.33
C ARG A 105 10.14 3.17 4.37
N TRP A 106 9.59 1.96 4.29
CA TRP A 106 10.39 0.75 4.22
C TRP A 106 11.31 0.76 3.01
N ARG A 107 10.78 1.10 1.84
CA ARG A 107 11.55 1.19 0.61
C ARG A 107 12.64 2.26 0.68
N PHE A 108 12.31 3.45 1.19
CA PHE A 108 13.26 4.57 1.30
C PHE A 108 14.39 4.28 2.28
N ARG A 109 14.16 3.50 3.34
CA ARG A 109 15.21 3.06 4.28
C ARG A 109 16.34 2.28 3.63
N HIS A 110 16.08 1.63 2.51
CA HIS A 110 17.10 0.91 1.73
C HIS A 110 17.85 1.81 0.74
N THR A 111 17.51 3.10 0.69
CA THR A 111 18.25 4.08 -0.10
C THR A 111 19.55 4.45 0.63
N PRO A 112 20.73 4.39 -0.02
CA PRO A 112 22.00 4.75 0.59
C PRO A 112 21.99 6.16 1.19
N ASP A 113 22.63 6.36 2.34
CA ASP A 113 22.66 7.65 3.06
C ASP A 113 23.19 8.79 2.20
N LEU A 114 24.26 8.53 1.45
CA LEU A 114 24.82 9.51 0.53
C LEU A 114 23.78 9.98 -0.50
N TRP A 115 23.00 9.06 -1.05
CA TRP A 115 21.97 9.39 -2.01
C TRP A 115 20.83 10.18 -1.37
N ARG A 116 20.44 9.84 -0.14
CA ARG A 116 19.46 10.61 0.65
C ARG A 116 19.94 12.05 0.85
N ALA A 117 21.21 12.25 1.23
CA ALA A 117 21.80 13.58 1.39
C ALA A 117 21.79 14.38 0.08
N ILE A 118 22.09 13.74 -1.05
CA ILE A 118 22.05 14.37 -2.39
C ILE A 118 20.62 14.80 -2.75
N LEU A 119 19.62 13.96 -2.46
CA LEU A 119 18.22 14.29 -2.74
C LEU A 119 17.73 15.51 -1.95
N HIS A 120 18.12 15.61 -0.67
CA HIS A 120 17.69 16.72 0.20
C HIS A 120 18.43 18.03 -0.06
N ARG A 121 19.66 18.00 -0.57
CA ARG A 121 20.48 19.19 -0.84
C ARG A 121 20.62 19.55 -2.32
N GLY A 122 20.23 18.62 -3.20
CA GLY A 122 20.35 18.76 -4.64
C GLY A 122 19.20 19.52 -5.30
N PRO A 123 19.25 19.64 -6.63
CA PRO A 123 18.18 20.30 -7.38
C PRO A 123 16.81 19.59 -7.19
N ALA A 124 15.75 20.37 -7.01
CA ALA A 124 14.38 19.84 -6.84
C ALA A 124 13.94 18.92 -8.00
N ALA A 125 14.40 19.21 -9.22
CA ALA A 125 14.12 18.36 -10.40
C ALA A 125 14.74 16.96 -10.28
N LEU A 126 15.90 16.81 -9.63
CA LEU A 126 16.52 15.53 -9.36
C LEU A 126 15.71 14.73 -8.33
N ALA A 127 15.31 15.39 -7.25
CA ALA A 127 14.47 14.78 -6.20
C ALA A 127 13.12 14.32 -6.78
N MET A 128 12.45 15.14 -7.56
CA MET A 128 11.20 14.81 -8.24
C MET A 128 11.37 13.63 -9.22
N ARG A 129 12.42 13.63 -10.01
CA ARG A 129 12.73 12.50 -10.91
C ARG A 129 13.00 11.21 -10.13
N SER A 130 13.68 11.30 -8.98
CA SER A 130 13.95 10.16 -8.11
C SER A 130 12.66 9.63 -7.49
N ALA A 131 11.80 10.48 -6.93
CA ALA A 131 10.50 10.12 -6.38
C ALA A 131 9.63 9.40 -7.43
N ARG A 132 9.52 9.95 -8.64
CA ARG A 132 8.76 9.34 -9.74
C ARG A 132 9.28 7.95 -10.10
N ARG A 133 10.60 7.77 -10.20
CA ARG A 133 11.21 6.46 -10.48
C ARG A 133 10.98 5.47 -9.33
N ALA A 134 11.09 5.94 -8.09
CA ALA A 134 10.82 5.13 -6.90
C ALA A 134 9.36 4.67 -6.88
N SER A 135 8.41 5.54 -7.21
CA SER A 135 6.98 5.26 -7.30
C SER A 135 6.69 4.21 -8.38
N ALA A 136 7.19 4.42 -9.59
CA ALA A 136 7.03 3.44 -10.68
C ALA A 136 7.63 2.06 -10.32
N SER A 137 8.81 2.05 -9.70
CA SER A 137 9.47 0.81 -9.26
C SER A 137 8.72 0.13 -8.12
N ALA A 138 8.13 0.90 -7.18
CA ALA A 138 7.30 0.35 -6.11
C ALA A 138 6.04 -0.30 -6.67
N LEU A 139 5.33 0.39 -7.56
CA LEU A 139 4.16 -0.17 -8.25
C LEU A 139 4.53 -1.43 -9.03
N LYS A 140 5.64 -1.45 -9.75
CA LYS A 140 6.11 -2.64 -10.48
C LYS A 140 6.34 -3.85 -9.58
N SER A 141 6.81 -3.64 -8.35
CA SER A 141 7.01 -4.73 -7.38
C SER A 141 5.70 -5.33 -6.86
N LEU A 142 4.61 -4.56 -6.90
CA LEU A 142 3.27 -4.96 -6.47
C LEU A 142 2.42 -5.50 -7.63
N HIS A 143 2.70 -5.04 -8.86
CA HIS A 143 1.94 -5.39 -10.08
C HIS A 143 2.84 -6.16 -11.05
N ALA A 144 3.09 -7.43 -10.75
CA ALA A 144 3.93 -8.27 -11.63
C ALA A 144 3.26 -8.40 -13.01
N GLY A 145 4.02 -8.06 -14.06
CA GLY A 145 3.56 -8.17 -15.45
C GLY A 145 2.76 -6.98 -15.99
N SER A 146 2.39 -6.01 -15.16
CA SER A 146 1.63 -4.84 -15.61
C SER A 146 2.52 -3.78 -16.26
N ALA A 147 2.03 -3.11 -17.30
CA ALA A 147 2.68 -1.95 -17.88
C ALA A 147 2.52 -0.75 -16.93
N ILE A 148 3.66 -0.14 -16.58
CA ILE A 148 3.69 1.06 -15.74
C ILE A 148 4.37 2.17 -16.52
N THR A 149 3.67 3.29 -16.67
CA THR A 149 4.21 4.51 -17.29
C THR A 149 4.45 5.57 -16.23
N ALA A 150 5.47 6.39 -16.43
CA ALA A 150 5.79 7.48 -15.53
C ALA A 150 6.28 8.70 -16.33
N THR A 151 5.55 9.81 -16.26
CA THR A 151 5.79 11.02 -17.04
C THR A 151 6.10 12.23 -16.16
N LYS A 152 6.67 13.28 -16.78
CA LYS A 152 7.05 14.54 -16.09
C LYS A 152 5.84 15.47 -15.95
N PRO A 153 5.78 16.33 -14.92
CA PRO A 153 6.72 16.38 -13.79
C PRO A 153 6.58 15.17 -12.88
N PHE A 154 5.34 14.72 -12.59
CA PHE A 154 5.00 13.51 -11.84
C PHE A 154 3.60 13.08 -12.24
N ALA A 155 3.53 12.08 -13.09
CA ALA A 155 2.34 11.26 -13.28
C ALA A 155 2.78 9.81 -13.40
N VAL A 156 2.02 8.89 -12.78
CA VAL A 156 2.28 7.45 -12.81
C VAL A 156 0.99 6.72 -13.11
N ALA A 157 1.01 5.85 -14.12
CA ALA A 157 -0.14 5.05 -14.52
C ALA A 157 0.18 3.56 -14.55
N VAL A 158 -0.81 2.75 -14.18
CA VAL A 158 -0.77 1.28 -14.15
C VAL A 158 -1.89 0.74 -15.04
N ALA A 159 -1.54 -0.05 -16.04
CA ALA A 159 -2.50 -0.60 -17.00
C ALA A 159 -3.34 -1.76 -16.42
N ASP A 160 -2.88 -2.40 -15.36
CA ASP A 160 -3.57 -3.53 -14.73
C ASP A 160 -3.43 -3.45 -13.21
N CYS A 161 -4.25 -2.60 -12.59
CA CYS A 161 -4.22 -2.39 -11.16
C CYS A 161 -4.97 -3.51 -10.44
N VAL A 162 -4.25 -4.41 -9.78
CA VAL A 162 -4.81 -5.59 -9.11
C VAL A 162 -5.83 -5.25 -8.02
N THR A 163 -5.66 -4.13 -7.33
CA THR A 163 -6.58 -3.72 -6.25
C THR A 163 -7.86 -3.12 -6.82
N ALA A 164 -7.80 -2.41 -7.95
CA ALA A 164 -8.99 -1.84 -8.59
C ALA A 164 -9.96 -2.90 -9.14
N ARG A 165 -9.47 -4.14 -9.35
CA ARG A 165 -10.32 -5.27 -9.76
C ARG A 165 -11.06 -5.93 -8.61
N LEU A 166 -10.75 -5.58 -7.37
CA LEU A 166 -11.36 -6.18 -6.20
C LEU A 166 -12.70 -5.57 -5.83
N GLU A 167 -12.91 -4.32 -6.24
CA GLU A 167 -14.17 -3.60 -6.02
C GLU A 167 -14.41 -2.57 -7.12
N GLU A 168 -15.68 -2.44 -7.54
CA GLU A 168 -16.11 -1.51 -8.60
C GLU A 168 -16.04 -0.04 -8.16
N SER A 169 -16.00 0.23 -6.86
CA SER A 169 -15.91 1.60 -6.31
C SER A 169 -15.45 1.56 -4.87
N GLY A 170 -14.21 1.89 -4.60
CA GLY A 170 -13.77 1.88 -3.22
C GLY A 170 -12.39 2.50 -2.99
N PRO A 171 -11.98 2.63 -1.73
CA PRO A 171 -10.70 3.20 -1.33
C PRO A 171 -9.49 2.33 -1.74
N SER A 172 -9.69 1.29 -2.55
CA SER A 172 -8.66 0.32 -2.91
C SER A 172 -7.39 0.95 -3.47
N CYS A 173 -7.50 2.04 -4.21
CA CYS A 173 -6.36 2.78 -4.77
C CYS A 173 -5.71 3.77 -3.80
N THR A 174 -6.34 4.07 -2.65
CA THR A 174 -5.82 5.01 -1.64
C THR A 174 -4.47 4.57 -1.09
N MET A 175 -4.22 3.26 -1.02
CA MET A 175 -2.91 2.72 -0.64
C MET A 175 -1.80 3.22 -1.56
N PHE A 176 -2.03 3.22 -2.86
CA PHE A 176 -1.02 3.70 -3.83
C PHE A 176 -0.86 5.21 -3.78
N THR A 177 -1.95 5.95 -3.57
CA THR A 177 -1.89 7.39 -3.32
C THR A 177 -1.02 7.69 -2.11
N GLY A 178 -1.29 7.07 -0.96
CA GLY A 178 -0.50 7.26 0.26
C GLY A 178 0.97 6.85 0.08
N MET A 179 1.24 5.78 -0.66
CA MET A 179 2.60 5.34 -0.95
C MET A 179 3.37 6.36 -1.80
N MET A 180 2.75 6.89 -2.84
CA MET A 180 3.43 7.83 -3.75
C MET A 180 3.58 9.23 -3.13
N GLU A 181 2.59 9.71 -2.37
CA GLU A 181 2.70 10.96 -1.60
C GLU A 181 3.84 10.89 -0.58
N GLU A 182 3.96 9.78 0.16
CA GLU A 182 5.05 9.56 1.10
C GLU A 182 6.42 9.46 0.39
N LEU A 183 6.50 8.79 -0.78
CA LEU A 183 7.73 8.77 -1.57
C LEU A 183 8.12 10.17 -2.06
N LEU A 184 7.14 10.99 -2.48
CA LEU A 184 7.38 12.38 -2.83
C LEU A 184 7.94 13.15 -1.63
N LEU A 185 7.30 13.07 -0.47
CA LEU A 185 7.77 13.71 0.76
C LEU A 185 9.20 13.28 1.11
N LEU A 186 9.48 11.98 1.13
CA LEU A 186 10.79 11.43 1.49
C LEU A 186 11.91 11.83 0.52
N HIS A 187 11.60 12.00 -0.76
CA HIS A 187 12.60 12.37 -1.76
C HIS A 187 12.79 13.87 -1.91
N THR A 188 11.70 14.65 -1.79
CA THR A 188 11.72 16.11 -2.06
C THR A 188 11.82 16.94 -0.78
N GLY A 189 11.52 16.35 0.39
CA GLY A 189 11.40 17.07 1.66
C GLY A 189 10.17 17.99 1.74
N ARG A 190 9.23 17.86 0.80
CA ARG A 190 8.01 18.68 0.72
C ARG A 190 6.79 17.81 0.57
N GLU A 191 5.69 18.22 1.19
CA GLU A 191 4.40 17.59 0.97
C GLU A 191 3.89 17.89 -0.44
N HIS A 192 3.40 16.86 -1.09
CA HIS A 192 2.73 16.93 -2.37
C HIS A 192 1.44 16.13 -2.29
N ARG A 193 0.38 16.67 -2.86
CA ARG A 193 -0.89 15.96 -2.98
C ARG A 193 -1.01 15.37 -4.38
N LEU A 194 -1.53 14.16 -4.44
CA LEU A 194 -1.82 13.48 -5.69
C LEU A 194 -3.32 13.36 -5.91
N VAL A 195 -3.72 13.54 -7.15
CA VAL A 195 -5.07 13.23 -7.62
C VAL A 195 -5.01 11.88 -8.33
N HIS A 196 -5.92 10.97 -7.96
CA HIS A 196 -6.19 9.75 -8.70
C HIS A 196 -7.15 10.11 -9.85
N SER A 197 -6.58 10.54 -10.97
CA SER A 197 -7.33 11.16 -12.07
C SER A 197 -8.08 10.16 -12.93
N ARG A 198 -7.61 8.90 -13.00
CA ARG A 198 -8.23 7.81 -13.76
C ARG A 198 -8.21 6.53 -12.96
N CYS A 199 -9.29 5.73 -13.00
CA CYS A 199 -9.40 4.49 -12.25
C CYS A 199 -10.04 3.39 -13.09
N ILE A 200 -9.43 2.20 -13.06
CA ILE A 200 -9.98 0.99 -13.70
C ILE A 200 -11.33 0.62 -13.07
N GLY A 201 -11.47 0.73 -11.74
CA GLY A 201 -12.73 0.49 -11.04
C GLY A 201 -13.86 1.45 -11.45
N HIS A 202 -13.54 2.57 -12.09
CA HIS A 202 -14.50 3.54 -12.63
C HIS A 202 -14.55 3.52 -14.18
N GLY A 203 -14.15 2.40 -14.81
CA GLY A 203 -14.27 2.19 -16.24
C GLY A 203 -13.12 2.74 -17.09
N SER A 204 -12.05 3.26 -16.50
CA SER A 204 -10.86 3.64 -17.26
C SER A 204 -10.02 2.42 -17.64
N SER A 205 -9.18 2.56 -18.67
CA SER A 205 -8.23 1.53 -19.06
C SER A 205 -6.99 1.44 -18.16
N VAL A 206 -6.76 2.46 -17.32
CA VAL A 206 -5.61 2.57 -16.41
C VAL A 206 -6.03 3.19 -15.08
N CYS A 207 -5.25 2.90 -14.02
CA CYS A 207 -5.23 3.75 -12.82
C CYS A 207 -4.07 4.75 -12.96
N GLU A 208 -4.35 6.05 -12.81
CA GLU A 208 -3.38 7.11 -12.99
C GLU A 208 -3.41 8.10 -11.83
N TRP A 209 -2.23 8.47 -11.37
CA TRP A 209 -2.01 9.47 -10.31
C TRP A 209 -1.11 10.57 -10.83
N GLU A 210 -1.48 11.80 -10.59
CA GLU A 210 -0.74 12.99 -10.98
C GLU A 210 -0.72 14.03 -9.86
N LEU A 211 0.20 14.98 -9.92
CA LEU A 211 0.23 16.07 -8.95
C LEU A 211 -1.08 16.85 -9.02
N ALA A 212 -1.63 17.13 -7.83
CA ALA A 212 -2.74 18.07 -7.73
C ALA A 212 -2.29 19.44 -8.28
N PRO A 213 -3.15 20.18 -8.98
CA PRO A 213 -2.84 21.55 -9.37
C PRO A 213 -2.53 22.38 -8.12
N GLU A 214 -1.51 23.23 -8.20
CA GLU A 214 -1.24 24.21 -7.15
C GLU A 214 -2.42 25.18 -7.12
N GLY A 215 -3.10 25.26 -5.97
CA GLY A 215 -4.22 26.17 -5.76
C GLY A 215 -3.77 27.61 -5.54
#